data_d124f0eddd8105efa664413ee0776945
#
_entry.id   d124f0eddd8105efa664413ee0776945
#
_cell.length_a   1.000
_cell.length_b   1.000
_cell.length_c   1.000
_cell.angle_alpha   90.00
_cell.angle_beta   90.00
_cell.angle_gamma   90.00
#
_symmetry.space_group_name_H-M   'P 1'
#
loop_
_entity.id
_entity.type
_entity.pdbx_description
1 polymer ?
#
loop_
_entity_poly.entity_id
_entity_poly.type
_entity_poly.pdbx_seq_one_letter_code
_entity_poly.pdbx_strand_id
1 'polypeptide(L)'
;MSTDIAARLERLAARLPIAYPGPGGAIAVLRHGEVLLRHAWGYANAERRIAFTPRSLFRVCSITKQFTCATLLASCPDPEVLAPALRARLPQLDAMLPSIATAQ
;
A
#
# COMPACT_ATOMS: atom_id res chain seq x y z
N MET A 1 17.93 -23.95 2.63
CA MET A 1 17.58 -22.71 1.87
C MET A 1 16.62 -21.79 2.63
N SER A 2 15.55 -22.29 3.23
CA SER A 2 14.61 -21.43 3.99
C SER A 2 15.22 -20.83 5.25
N THR A 3 16.11 -21.51 5.95
CA THR A 3 16.77 -21.04 7.18
C THR A 3 17.68 -19.82 6.93
N ASP A 4 18.35 -19.75 5.80
CA ASP A 4 19.21 -18.61 5.46
C ASP A 4 18.36 -17.36 5.14
N ILE A 5 17.28 -17.52 4.42
CA ILE A 5 16.36 -16.41 4.11
C ILE A 5 15.73 -15.84 5.39
N ALA A 6 15.24 -16.69 6.29
CA ALA A 6 14.65 -16.27 7.55
C ALA A 6 15.67 -15.49 8.41
N ALA A 7 16.88 -16.00 8.56
CA ALA A 7 17.94 -15.32 9.31
C ALA A 7 18.33 -13.97 8.68
N ARG A 8 18.35 -13.87 7.36
CA ARG A 8 18.63 -12.60 6.65
C ARG A 8 17.50 -11.60 6.86
N LEU A 9 16.26 -12.03 6.82
CA LEU A 9 15.09 -11.19 7.06
C LEU A 9 15.03 -10.67 8.50
N GLU A 10 15.36 -11.49 9.48
CA GLU A 10 15.45 -11.07 10.88
C GLU A 10 16.54 -10.03 11.10
N ARG A 11 17.71 -10.21 10.49
CA ARG A 11 18.78 -9.20 10.54
C ARG A 11 18.36 -7.88 9.88
N LEU A 12 17.61 -7.94 8.78
CA LEU A 12 17.03 -6.77 8.14
C LEU A 12 16.04 -6.07 9.08
N ALA A 13 15.12 -6.82 9.66
CA ALA A 13 14.11 -6.30 10.58
C ALA A 13 14.74 -5.57 11.78
N ALA A 14 15.82 -6.12 12.33
CA ALA A 14 16.54 -5.50 13.45
C ALA A 14 17.19 -4.15 13.07
N ARG A 15 17.51 -3.93 11.80
CA ARG A 15 18.10 -2.68 11.29
C ARG A 15 17.09 -1.61 10.91
N LEU A 16 15.85 -1.98 10.67
CA LEU A 16 14.81 -1.05 10.21
C LEU A 16 14.57 0.13 11.17
N PRO A 17 14.49 -0.05 12.50
CA PRO A 17 14.31 1.07 13.42
C PRO A 17 15.47 2.07 13.39
N ILE A 18 16.66 1.63 13.03
CA ILE A 18 17.86 2.48 12.90
C ILE A 18 17.86 3.22 11.57
N ALA A 19 17.54 2.52 10.49
CA ALA A 19 17.49 3.07 9.14
C ALA A 19 16.31 4.05 8.94
N TYR A 20 15.21 3.80 9.62
CA TYR A 20 13.99 4.59 9.54
C TYR A 20 13.53 5.00 10.95
N PRO A 21 14.16 6.03 11.54
CA PRO A 21 13.89 6.43 12.92
C PRO A 21 12.61 7.25 13.10
N GLY A 22 11.69 7.17 12.16
CA GLY A 22 10.38 7.80 12.26
C GLY A 22 9.54 7.26 13.41
N PRO A 23 8.28 7.72 13.58
CA PRO A 23 7.46 7.31 14.72
C PRO A 23 7.24 5.81 14.79
N GLY A 24 7.13 5.14 13.66
CA GLY A 24 7.00 3.70 13.59
C GLY A 24 6.75 3.20 12.17
N GLY A 25 6.73 1.90 12.01
CA GLY A 25 6.48 1.27 10.73
C GLY A 25 6.21 -0.22 10.86
N ALA A 26 5.82 -0.81 9.73
CA ALA A 26 5.61 -2.25 9.61
C ALA A 26 6.11 -2.75 8.27
N ILE A 27 6.57 -3.99 8.25
CA ILE A 27 6.97 -4.69 7.05
C ILE A 27 6.39 -6.11 7.05
N ALA A 28 5.98 -6.56 5.89
CA ALA A 28 5.66 -7.95 5.66
C ALA A 28 6.40 -8.44 4.41
N VAL A 29 6.94 -9.64 4.45
CA VAL A 29 7.58 -10.28 3.31
C VAL A 29 6.87 -11.60 3.05
N LEU A 30 6.37 -11.74 1.84
CA LEU A 30 5.64 -12.92 1.39
C LEU A 30 6.36 -13.54 0.20
N ARG A 31 6.34 -14.86 0.13
CA ARG A 31 6.86 -15.61 -1.01
C ARG A 31 5.95 -16.80 -1.28
N HIS A 32 5.48 -16.94 -2.52
CA HIS A 32 4.59 -18.02 -2.93
C HIS A 32 3.35 -18.19 -2.01
N GLY A 33 2.76 -17.08 -1.56
CA GLY A 33 1.61 -17.08 -0.66
C GLY A 33 1.94 -17.35 0.82
N GLU A 34 3.19 -17.62 1.16
CA GLU A 34 3.66 -17.82 2.52
C GLU A 34 4.24 -16.54 3.12
N VAL A 35 3.86 -16.22 4.36
CA VAL A 35 4.42 -15.08 5.09
C VAL A 35 5.76 -15.48 5.71
N LEU A 36 6.85 -14.92 5.20
CA LEU A 36 8.21 -15.17 5.69
C LEU A 36 8.61 -14.24 6.84
N LEU A 37 8.11 -13.01 6.84
CA LEU A 37 8.37 -12.03 7.88
C LEU A 37 7.13 -11.16 8.07
N ARG A 38 6.81 -10.89 9.32
CA ARG A 38 5.85 -9.88 9.72
C ARG A 38 6.43 -9.15 10.92
N HIS A 39 6.79 -7.90 10.76
CA HIS A 39 7.51 -7.14 11.76
C HIS A 39 6.99 -5.70 11.83
N ALA A 40 6.94 -5.15 13.04
CA ALA A 40 6.60 -3.75 13.27
C ALA A 40 7.54 -3.17 14.32
N TRP A 41 7.76 -1.86 14.26
CA TRP A 41 8.60 -1.14 15.22
C TRP A 41 8.02 0.24 15.52
N GLY A 42 8.45 0.83 16.65
CA GLY A 42 8.06 2.17 17.05
C GLY A 42 6.61 2.27 17.47
N TYR A 43 6.01 3.42 17.23
CA TYR A 43 4.68 3.78 17.72
C TYR A 43 3.68 3.99 16.58
N ALA A 44 2.49 3.42 16.73
CA ALA A 44 1.33 3.76 15.90
C ALA A 44 0.79 5.16 16.27
N ASN A 45 0.93 5.54 17.54
CA ASN A 45 0.65 6.87 18.03
C ASN A 45 1.73 7.23 19.07
N ALA A 46 2.63 8.14 18.67
CA ALA A 46 3.78 8.53 19.51
C ALA A 46 3.36 9.33 20.73
N GLU A 47 2.36 10.20 20.63
CA GLU A 47 1.85 11.02 21.73
C GLU A 47 1.28 10.16 22.85
N ARG A 48 0.51 9.13 22.48
CA ARG A 48 -0.11 8.19 23.40
C ARG A 48 0.77 6.99 23.75
N ARG A 49 1.96 6.89 23.16
CA ARG A 49 2.88 5.75 23.28
C ARG A 49 2.24 4.40 22.96
N ILE A 50 1.34 4.38 21.97
CA ILE A 50 0.73 3.15 21.49
C ILE A 50 1.70 2.50 20.51
N ALA A 51 2.18 1.30 20.82
CA ALA A 51 3.13 0.56 20.01
C ALA A 51 2.55 0.23 18.63
N PHE A 52 3.39 0.34 17.60
CA PHE A 52 3.05 -0.15 16.27
C PHE A 52 3.16 -1.68 16.27
N THR A 53 2.13 -2.36 15.81
CA THR A 53 2.07 -3.82 15.71
C THR A 53 1.74 -4.23 14.27
N PRO A 54 2.00 -5.48 13.87
CA PRO A 54 1.56 -5.97 12.55
C PRO A 54 0.05 -5.90 12.32
N ARG A 55 -0.73 -5.67 13.37
CA ARG A 55 -2.20 -5.54 13.32
C ARG A 55 -2.68 -4.09 13.39
N SER A 56 -1.77 -3.13 13.51
CA SER A 56 -2.12 -1.71 13.52
C SER A 56 -2.75 -1.28 12.20
N LEU A 57 -3.79 -0.46 12.28
CA LEU A 57 -4.44 0.13 11.11
C LEU A 57 -3.83 1.50 10.83
N PHE A 58 -3.54 1.76 9.58
CA PHE A 58 -3.00 3.05 9.12
C PHE A 58 -3.41 3.33 7.68
N ARG A 59 -3.30 4.58 7.29
CA ARG A 59 -3.64 5.00 5.94
C ARG A 59 -2.55 4.58 4.96
N VAL A 60 -2.97 3.98 3.85
CA VAL A 60 -2.06 3.58 2.77
C VAL A 60 -1.99 4.61 1.64
N CYS A 61 -2.71 5.72 1.78
CA CYS A 61 -2.71 6.84 0.83
C CYS A 61 -2.93 6.36 -0.61
N SER A 62 -2.05 6.73 -1.53
CA SER A 62 -2.21 6.44 -2.96
C SER A 62 -2.08 4.96 -3.35
N ILE A 63 -1.62 4.10 -2.47
CA ILE A 63 -1.69 2.63 -2.68
C ILE A 63 -3.15 2.19 -2.89
N THR A 64 -4.10 2.90 -2.28
CA THR A 64 -5.54 2.71 -2.48
C THR A 64 -5.98 2.75 -3.94
N LYS A 65 -5.27 3.48 -4.81
CA LYS A 65 -5.57 3.57 -6.24
C LYS A 65 -5.56 2.22 -6.93
N GLN A 66 -4.68 1.32 -6.54
CA GLN A 66 -4.61 -0.04 -7.09
C GLN A 66 -5.90 -0.82 -6.80
N PHE A 67 -6.40 -0.71 -5.57
CA PHE A 67 -7.66 -1.36 -5.16
C PHE A 67 -8.86 -0.78 -5.89
N THR A 68 -8.91 0.53 -6.06
CA THR A 68 -9.96 1.22 -6.82
C THR A 68 -9.96 0.75 -8.28
N CYS A 69 -8.80 0.74 -8.94
CA CYS A 69 -8.67 0.27 -10.32
C CYS A 69 -9.05 -1.21 -10.45
N ALA A 70 -8.59 -2.07 -9.55
CA ALA A 70 -8.92 -3.49 -9.58
C ALA A 70 -10.42 -3.73 -9.39
N THR A 71 -11.06 -2.97 -8.52
CA THR A 71 -12.51 -3.05 -8.29
C THR A 71 -13.28 -2.63 -9.53
N LEU A 72 -12.89 -1.55 -10.19
CA LEU A 72 -13.52 -1.10 -11.43
C LEU A 72 -13.37 -2.13 -12.56
N LEU A 73 -12.19 -2.69 -12.75
CA LEU A 73 -11.93 -3.71 -13.76
C LEU A 73 -12.69 -5.01 -13.47
N ALA A 74 -12.82 -5.40 -12.22
CA ALA A 74 -13.62 -6.56 -11.83
C ALA A 74 -15.12 -6.34 -12.07
N SER A 75 -15.60 -5.11 -11.88
CA SER A 75 -17.02 -4.75 -12.10
C SER A 75 -17.36 -4.55 -13.56
N CYS A 76 -16.40 -4.09 -14.37
CA CYS A 76 -16.56 -3.82 -15.80
C CYS A 76 -15.24 -4.13 -16.52
N PRO A 77 -14.99 -5.40 -16.91
CA PRO A 77 -13.71 -5.81 -17.49
C PRO A 77 -13.44 -5.28 -18.89
N ASP A 78 -14.45 -4.74 -19.59
CA ASP A 78 -14.29 -4.15 -20.91
C ASP A 78 -13.93 -2.66 -20.82
N PRO A 79 -12.69 -2.27 -21.16
CA PRO A 79 -12.25 -0.87 -21.08
C PRO A 79 -13.01 0.04 -22.05
N GLU A 80 -13.50 -0.46 -23.16
CA GLU A 80 -14.30 0.31 -24.13
C GLU A 80 -15.67 0.71 -23.55
N VAL A 81 -16.20 -0.07 -22.63
CA VAL A 81 -17.45 0.23 -21.91
C VAL A 81 -17.19 1.04 -20.66
N LEU A 82 -16.08 0.78 -19.98
CA LEU A 82 -15.76 1.38 -18.67
C LEU A 82 -15.61 2.91 -18.77
N ALA A 83 -14.84 3.40 -19.73
CA ALA A 83 -14.57 4.83 -19.87
C ALA A 83 -15.84 5.67 -20.12
N PRO A 84 -16.72 5.29 -21.06
CA PRO A 84 -17.98 6.01 -21.26
C PRO A 84 -18.91 5.93 -20.04
N ALA A 85 -18.98 4.79 -19.34
CA ALA A 85 -19.79 4.63 -18.15
C ALA A 85 -19.32 5.53 -17.00
N LEU A 86 -18.01 5.68 -16.82
CA LEU A 86 -17.42 6.59 -15.83
C LEU A 86 -17.72 8.05 -16.17
N ARG A 87 -17.55 8.45 -17.43
CA ARG A 87 -17.85 9.81 -17.89
C ARG A 87 -19.31 10.17 -17.69
N ALA A 88 -20.23 9.25 -17.96
CA ALA A 88 -21.65 9.46 -17.76
C ALA A 88 -22.01 9.72 -16.28
N ARG A 89 -21.28 9.11 -15.35
CA ARG A 89 -21.51 9.25 -13.90
C ARG A 89 -20.70 10.35 -13.24
N LEU A 90 -19.59 10.74 -13.86
CA LEU A 90 -18.67 11.76 -13.34
C LEU A 90 -18.40 12.83 -14.40
N PRO A 91 -19.41 13.70 -14.70
CA PRO A 91 -19.28 14.72 -15.74
C PRO A 91 -18.07 15.65 -15.58
N GLN A 92 -17.60 15.82 -14.34
CA GLN A 92 -16.42 16.64 -14.01
C GLN A 92 -15.10 15.99 -14.47
N LEU A 93 -15.10 14.68 -14.76
CA LEU A 93 -13.89 13.96 -15.19
C LEU A 93 -13.35 14.50 -16.51
N ASP A 94 -14.22 14.84 -17.45
CA ASP A 94 -13.84 15.43 -18.74
C ASP A 94 -13.18 16.82 -18.58
N ALA A 95 -13.59 17.59 -17.59
CA ALA A 95 -12.97 18.88 -17.27
C ALA A 95 -11.58 18.72 -16.62
N MET A 96 -11.32 17.59 -15.98
CA MET A 96 -10.04 17.30 -15.30
C MET A 96 -8.99 16.69 -16.23
N LEU A 97 -9.41 15.92 -17.25
CA LEU A 97 -8.51 15.20 -18.15
C LEU A 97 -7.51 16.11 -18.90
N PRO A 98 -7.88 17.28 -19.41
CA PRO A 98 -6.92 18.18 -20.07
C PRO A 98 -5.79 18.65 -19.16
N SER A 99 -6.09 18.93 -17.88
CA SER A 99 -5.08 19.37 -16.92
C SER A 99 -4.12 18.26 -16.50
N ILE A 100 -4.56 17.01 -16.54
CA ILE A 100 -3.69 15.85 -16.28
C ILE A 100 -2.73 15.60 -17.46
N ALA A 101 -3.21 15.76 -18.69
CA ALA A 101 -2.41 15.58 -19.90
C ALA A 101 -1.31 16.65 -20.08
N THR A 102 -1.50 17.83 -19.51
CA THR A 102 -0.52 18.94 -19.59
C THR A 102 0.49 18.95 -18.45
N ALA A 103 0.35 18.08 -17.47
CA ALA A 103 1.24 17.97 -16.31
C ALA A 103 2.43 17.00 -16.51
N GLN A 104 2.66 16.49 -17.75
CA GLN A 104 3.80 15.63 -18.10
C GLN A 104 4.95 16.43 -18.71
#